data_7f6a3b09781bc3f0917f8b02ef949cdc
#
_entry.id   7f6a3b09781bc3f0917f8b02ef949cdc
#
_cell.length_a   1.000
_cell.length_b   1.000
_cell.length_c   1.000
_cell.angle_alpha   90.00
_cell.angle_beta   90.00
_cell.angle_gamma   90.00
#
_symmetry.space_group_name_H-M   'P 1'
#
loop_
_entity.id
_entity.type
_entity.pdbx_description
1 polymer ?
#
loop_
_entity_poly.entity_id
_entity_poly.type
_entity_poly.pdbx_seq_one_letter_code
_entity_poly.pdbx_strand_id
1 'polypeptide(L)'
;DRITSSCFRITLRTNFSREMIAHIPAYKEFFGTRFGQDPRFQFFFRPVMDWGGDRIDEFRDSLIGERLMTDIYQTAMDYGPKLNFIYEDFLNPGGSVCYAAKKNAYTITPKGEIYKCTCEFSSTPQARVGEINAEQGERMDSYRCAQWLCQPDHCDNDKCFFLPNCLGECCPAQRVLQRPAQTKCPLEKRNLAMTLRLLDSQNNSFEEVL
;
A
#
# COMPACT_ATOMS: atom_id res chain seq x y z
N ASP A 1 16.72 -2.98 25.97
CA ASP A 1 16.85 -2.44 24.65
C ASP A 1 17.80 -1.24 24.65
N ARG A 2 18.89 -1.31 23.89
CA ARG A 2 20.04 -0.41 24.04
C ARG A 2 20.22 0.58 22.89
N ILE A 3 19.28 0.61 21.94
CA ILE A 3 19.35 1.53 20.81
C ILE A 3 18.58 2.81 21.17
N THR A 4 19.32 3.85 21.53
CA THR A 4 18.78 5.16 21.91
C THR A 4 18.67 6.14 20.75
N SER A 5 19.12 5.76 19.55
CA SER A 5 19.08 6.63 18.38
C SER A 5 17.64 6.88 17.92
N SER A 6 17.27 8.13 17.74
CA SER A 6 16.00 8.55 17.11
C SER A 6 16.07 8.61 15.57
N CYS A 7 17.19 8.18 14.97
CA CYS A 7 17.43 8.30 13.53
C CYS A 7 16.65 7.30 12.67
N PHE A 8 15.89 6.39 13.25
CA PHE A 8 15.10 5.42 12.51
C PHE A 8 13.69 5.30 13.07
N ARG A 9 12.77 4.88 12.21
CA ARG A 9 11.40 4.54 12.59
C ARG A 9 11.15 3.07 12.34
N ILE A 10 10.35 2.45 13.19
CA ILE A 10 9.92 1.05 13.07
C ILE A 10 8.42 1.05 12.84
N THR A 11 8.01 0.62 11.65
CA THR A 11 6.59 0.42 11.34
C THR A 11 6.24 -1.04 11.57
N LEU A 12 5.39 -1.29 12.57
CA LEU A 12 4.80 -2.59 12.82
C LEU A 12 3.54 -2.73 11.95
N ARG A 13 3.70 -3.38 10.80
CA ARG A 13 2.60 -3.61 9.87
C ARG A 13 1.85 -4.88 10.22
N THR A 14 0.55 -4.78 10.41
CA THR A 14 -0.36 -5.89 10.59
C THR A 14 -1.32 -5.95 9.41
N ASN A 15 -1.29 -7.03 8.65
CA ASN A 15 -2.33 -7.31 7.68
C ASN A 15 -3.49 -8.03 8.41
N PHE A 16 -4.72 -7.61 8.17
CA PHE A 16 -5.88 -8.19 8.80
C PHE A 16 -6.92 -8.61 7.77
N SER A 17 -7.52 -9.78 8.00
CA SER A 17 -8.63 -10.33 7.24
C SER A 17 -9.96 -9.95 7.89
N ARG A 18 -11.06 -10.36 7.27
CA ARG A 18 -12.41 -10.10 7.79
C ARG A 18 -12.58 -10.68 9.20
N GLU A 19 -12.08 -11.88 9.44
CA GLU A 19 -12.20 -12.59 10.73
C GLU A 19 -11.38 -11.90 11.84
N MET A 20 -10.31 -11.22 11.46
CA MET A 20 -9.41 -10.55 12.41
C MET A 20 -9.90 -9.17 12.86
N ILE A 21 -10.95 -8.62 12.25
CA ILE A 21 -11.46 -7.28 12.60
C ILE A 21 -11.83 -7.20 14.08
N ALA A 22 -12.50 -8.22 14.60
CA ALA A 22 -12.91 -8.27 16.01
C ALA A 22 -11.72 -8.31 17.00
N HIS A 23 -10.52 -8.64 16.52
CA HIS A 23 -9.30 -8.72 17.32
C HIS A 23 -8.45 -7.45 17.29
N ILE A 24 -8.79 -6.46 16.44
CA ILE A 24 -8.06 -5.19 16.34
C ILE A 24 -7.89 -4.51 17.71
N PRO A 25 -8.90 -4.43 18.61
CA PRO A 25 -8.74 -3.86 19.94
C PRO A 25 -7.66 -4.55 20.77
N ALA A 26 -7.65 -5.87 20.78
CA ALA A 26 -6.64 -6.65 21.53
C ALA A 26 -5.23 -6.46 20.96
N TYR A 27 -5.09 -6.35 19.65
CA TYR A 27 -3.81 -5.98 19.00
C TYR A 27 -3.34 -4.60 19.42
N LYS A 28 -4.25 -3.62 19.42
CA LYS A 28 -3.94 -2.25 19.85
C LYS A 28 -3.43 -2.23 21.27
N GLU A 29 -4.11 -2.90 22.19
CA GLU A 29 -3.71 -2.99 23.59
C GLU A 29 -2.33 -3.65 23.74
N PHE A 30 -2.13 -4.80 23.09
CA PHE A 30 -0.87 -5.53 23.13
C PHE A 30 0.33 -4.69 22.66
N PHE A 31 0.21 -4.05 21.51
CA PHE A 31 1.28 -3.23 20.94
C PHE A 31 1.42 -1.89 21.66
N GLY A 32 0.29 -1.27 22.05
CA GLY A 32 0.27 -0.01 22.80
C GLY A 32 1.00 -0.13 24.13
N THR A 33 0.77 -1.21 24.86
CA THR A 33 1.43 -1.47 26.15
C THR A 33 2.93 -1.68 25.99
N ARG A 34 3.37 -2.34 24.92
CA ARG A 34 4.77 -2.70 24.72
C ARG A 34 5.62 -1.63 24.05
N PHE A 35 5.04 -0.90 23.11
CA PHE A 35 5.77 0.00 22.23
C PHE A 35 5.16 1.42 22.16
N GLY A 36 3.99 1.62 22.74
CA GLY A 36 3.25 2.88 22.61
C GLY A 36 3.91 4.08 23.25
N GLN A 37 4.87 3.89 24.13
CA GLN A 37 5.66 4.96 24.76
C GLN A 37 6.96 5.29 24.02
N ASP A 38 7.33 4.48 23.02
CA ASP A 38 8.51 4.73 22.22
C ASP A 38 8.09 5.41 20.90
N PRO A 39 8.48 6.69 20.66
CA PRO A 39 8.06 7.45 19.48
C PRO A 39 8.64 6.91 18.17
N ARG A 40 9.59 5.99 18.24
CA ARG A 40 10.15 5.33 17.04
C ARG A 40 9.19 4.32 16.43
N PHE A 41 8.23 3.81 17.21
CA PHE A 41 7.28 2.81 16.75
C PHE A 41 6.00 3.47 16.25
N GLN A 42 5.56 3.03 15.08
CA GLN A 42 4.23 3.33 14.56
C GLN A 42 3.55 2.03 14.12
N PHE A 43 2.24 2.00 14.29
CA PHE A 43 1.42 0.84 13.92
C PHE A 43 0.72 1.13 12.61
N PHE A 44 0.77 0.16 11.71
CA PHE A 44 0.12 0.27 10.42
C PHE A 44 -0.73 -0.97 10.14
N PHE A 45 -2.03 -0.75 10.07
CA PHE A 45 -3.00 -1.80 9.79
C PHE A 45 -3.39 -1.77 8.32
N ARG A 46 -3.19 -2.90 7.63
CA ARG A 46 -3.55 -3.01 6.22
C ARG A 46 -4.55 -4.14 6.02
N PRO A 47 -5.72 -3.85 5.44
CA PRO A 47 -6.68 -4.90 5.13
C PRO A 47 -6.14 -5.84 4.05
N VAL A 48 -6.51 -7.11 4.15
CA VAL A 48 -6.30 -8.07 3.07
C VAL A 48 -7.37 -7.81 2.02
N MET A 49 -6.96 -7.30 0.88
CA MET A 49 -7.81 -6.92 -0.25
C MET A 49 -7.35 -7.64 -1.51
N ASP A 50 -8.19 -7.63 -2.52
CA ASP A 50 -7.80 -8.10 -3.85
C ASP A 50 -6.83 -7.10 -4.51
N TRP A 51 -5.56 -7.43 -4.47
CA TRP A 51 -4.50 -6.69 -5.16
C TRP A 51 -4.08 -7.36 -6.48
N GLY A 52 -4.81 -8.38 -6.90
CA GLY A 52 -4.43 -9.29 -7.98
C GLY A 52 -3.50 -10.41 -7.49
N GLY A 53 -3.06 -11.24 -8.42
CA GLY A 53 -2.22 -12.41 -8.17
C GLY A 53 -3.01 -13.72 -8.30
N ASP A 54 -2.28 -14.81 -8.58
CA ASP A 54 -2.89 -16.08 -9.01
C ASP A 54 -3.63 -16.84 -7.89
N ARG A 55 -3.30 -16.52 -6.64
CA ARG A 55 -3.86 -17.23 -5.48
C ARG A 55 -4.97 -16.46 -4.76
N ILE A 56 -5.46 -15.38 -5.35
CA ILE A 56 -6.47 -14.53 -4.70
C ILE A 56 -7.76 -15.29 -4.41
N ASP A 57 -8.11 -16.26 -5.25
CA ASP A 57 -9.32 -17.06 -5.09
C ASP A 57 -9.31 -17.93 -3.82
N GLU A 58 -8.13 -18.34 -3.34
CA GLU A 58 -7.99 -19.11 -2.10
C GLU A 58 -8.35 -18.29 -0.85
N PHE A 59 -8.30 -16.96 -0.94
CA PHE A 59 -8.55 -16.02 0.16
C PHE A 59 -9.81 -15.19 -0.02
N ARG A 60 -10.65 -15.49 -1.01
CA ARG A 60 -11.79 -14.66 -1.40
C ARG A 60 -12.73 -14.36 -0.22
N ASP A 61 -13.02 -15.34 0.62
CA ASP A 61 -13.90 -15.17 1.77
C ASP A 61 -13.31 -14.32 2.90
N SER A 62 -11.98 -14.28 2.98
CA SER A 62 -11.23 -13.49 3.97
C SER A 62 -10.96 -12.04 3.52
N LEU A 63 -11.27 -11.70 2.25
CA LEU A 63 -11.03 -10.37 1.71
C LEU A 63 -11.94 -9.32 2.33
N ILE A 64 -11.38 -8.13 2.46
CA ILE A 64 -12.10 -6.95 2.92
C ILE A 64 -12.51 -6.12 1.71
N GLY A 65 -13.80 -6.09 1.43
CA GLY A 65 -14.37 -5.25 0.37
C GLY A 65 -14.46 -3.77 0.78
N GLU A 66 -14.66 -2.87 -0.18
CA GLU A 66 -14.73 -1.42 0.04
C GLU A 66 -15.81 -1.00 1.05
N ARG A 67 -16.95 -1.67 1.04
CA ARG A 67 -18.05 -1.36 1.97
C ARG A 67 -17.62 -1.61 3.42
N LEU A 68 -16.95 -2.72 3.67
CA LEU A 68 -16.44 -3.05 4.99
C LEU A 68 -15.28 -2.13 5.41
N MET A 69 -14.52 -1.59 4.45
CA MET A 69 -13.47 -0.61 4.72
C MET A 69 -13.99 0.66 5.39
N THR A 70 -15.18 1.13 5.00
CA THR A 70 -15.79 2.31 5.65
C THR A 70 -16.06 2.05 7.13
N ASP A 71 -16.58 0.87 7.46
CA ASP A 71 -16.85 0.49 8.84
C ASP A 71 -15.57 0.34 9.65
N ILE A 72 -14.52 -0.22 9.03
CA ILE A 72 -13.19 -0.34 9.65
C ILE A 72 -12.58 1.02 9.92
N TYR A 73 -12.68 1.96 8.99
CA TYR A 73 -12.17 3.32 9.18
C TYR A 73 -12.92 4.06 10.27
N GLN A 74 -14.25 3.88 10.36
CA GLN A 74 -15.02 4.42 11.45
C GLN A 74 -14.59 3.85 12.80
N THR A 75 -14.46 2.52 12.86
CA THR A 75 -13.95 1.81 14.05
C THR A 75 -12.55 2.29 14.43
N ALA A 76 -11.68 2.55 13.44
CA ALA A 76 -10.34 3.05 13.68
C ALA A 76 -10.32 4.43 14.31
N MET A 77 -11.23 5.33 13.91
CA MET A 77 -11.39 6.65 14.54
C MET A 77 -11.78 6.51 16.01
N ASP A 78 -12.67 5.57 16.33
CA ASP A 78 -13.11 5.32 17.72
C ASP A 78 -11.98 4.78 18.62
N TYR A 79 -10.98 4.12 18.03
CA TYR A 79 -9.80 3.58 18.76
C TYR A 79 -8.64 4.58 18.92
N GLY A 80 -8.75 5.76 18.32
CA GLY A 80 -7.79 6.86 18.49
C GLY A 80 -6.55 6.79 17.59
N PRO A 81 -5.66 7.77 17.70
CA PRO A 81 -4.73 8.23 16.67
C PRO A 81 -3.55 7.33 16.35
N LYS A 82 -3.29 6.32 17.14
CA LYS A 82 -2.10 5.47 16.95
C LYS A 82 -2.27 4.36 15.91
N LEU A 83 -3.44 4.27 15.26
CA LEU A 83 -3.71 3.29 14.22
C LEU A 83 -3.65 3.96 12.84
N ASN A 84 -2.52 3.86 12.18
CA ASN A 84 -2.38 4.31 10.80
C ASN A 84 -2.96 3.27 9.84
N PHE A 85 -4.05 3.64 9.15
CA PHE A 85 -4.65 2.89 8.06
C PHE A 85 -4.31 3.49 6.70
N ILE A 86 -3.89 4.74 6.67
CA ILE A 86 -3.64 5.53 5.47
C ILE A 86 -2.26 6.16 5.60
N TYR A 87 -1.52 6.17 4.51
CA TYR A 87 -0.32 6.97 4.39
C TYR A 87 -0.71 8.40 4.01
N GLU A 88 -0.32 9.39 4.81
CA GLU A 88 -0.50 10.81 4.51
C GLU A 88 0.07 11.17 3.13
N ASP A 89 1.16 10.53 2.75
CA ASP A 89 1.81 10.70 1.44
C ASP A 89 0.86 10.49 0.25
N PHE A 90 -0.21 9.71 0.42
CA PHE A 90 -1.18 9.51 -0.67
C PHE A 90 -1.96 10.76 -1.05
N LEU A 91 -2.00 11.76 -0.17
CA LEU A 91 -2.59 13.07 -0.47
C LEU A 91 -1.58 14.06 -1.06
N ASN A 92 -0.31 13.71 -1.11
CA ASN A 92 0.73 14.52 -1.75
C ASN A 92 0.79 14.26 -3.27
N PRO A 93 1.27 15.21 -4.07
CA PRO A 93 1.48 15.00 -5.49
C PRO A 93 2.34 13.77 -5.76
N GLY A 94 1.83 12.85 -6.57
CA GLY A 94 2.47 11.55 -6.86
C GLY A 94 2.46 10.53 -5.72
N GLY A 95 1.84 10.82 -4.58
CA GLY A 95 1.84 9.94 -3.40
C GLY A 95 1.00 8.69 -3.57
N SER A 96 -0.06 8.74 -4.37
CA SER A 96 -0.90 7.57 -4.70
C SER A 96 -0.40 6.74 -5.88
N VAL A 97 0.76 7.08 -6.43
CA VAL A 97 1.38 6.29 -7.51
C VAL A 97 1.94 5.00 -6.94
N CYS A 98 1.53 3.87 -7.51
CA CYS A 98 2.04 2.56 -7.12
C CYS A 98 3.57 2.51 -7.24
N TYR A 99 4.26 1.92 -6.26
CA TYR A 99 5.72 1.78 -6.30
C TYR A 99 6.20 1.05 -7.58
N ALA A 100 5.41 0.10 -8.10
CA ALA A 100 5.74 -0.62 -9.32
C ALA A 100 5.83 0.29 -10.56
N ALA A 101 5.18 1.47 -10.53
CA ALA A 101 5.26 2.47 -11.58
C ALA A 101 6.44 3.43 -11.42
N LYS A 102 7.21 3.33 -10.33
CA LYS A 102 8.38 4.19 -10.07
C LYS A 102 9.64 3.60 -10.71
N LYS A 103 10.49 4.46 -11.27
CA LYS A 103 11.69 4.06 -12.04
C LYS A 103 12.59 3.08 -11.27
N ASN A 104 12.92 3.39 -10.03
CA ASN A 104 13.93 2.67 -9.24
C ASN A 104 13.33 1.70 -8.21
N ALA A 105 12.08 1.25 -8.39
CA ALA A 105 11.45 0.27 -7.52
C ALA A 105 11.47 -1.11 -8.18
N TYR A 106 12.07 -2.08 -7.52
CA TYR A 106 12.20 -3.46 -7.98
C TYR A 106 11.93 -4.44 -6.85
N THR A 107 11.49 -5.62 -7.21
CA THR A 107 11.37 -6.77 -6.33
C THR A 107 12.25 -7.89 -6.86
N ILE A 108 13.13 -8.41 -6.03
CA ILE A 108 14.09 -9.47 -6.41
C ILE A 108 13.72 -10.73 -5.65
N THR A 109 13.58 -11.83 -6.37
CA THR A 109 13.32 -13.15 -5.78
C THR A 109 14.61 -13.79 -5.29
N PRO A 110 14.55 -14.81 -4.41
CA PRO A 110 15.74 -15.58 -4.02
C PRO A 110 16.43 -16.28 -5.18
N LYS A 111 15.77 -16.43 -6.32
CA LYS A 111 16.35 -17.00 -7.54
C LYS A 111 17.04 -15.95 -8.43
N GLY A 112 17.09 -14.69 -7.99
CA GLY A 112 17.66 -13.60 -8.76
C GLY A 112 16.75 -13.02 -9.85
N GLU A 113 15.50 -13.45 -9.94
CA GLU A 113 14.54 -12.87 -10.88
C GLU A 113 14.11 -11.48 -10.42
N ILE A 114 14.01 -10.53 -11.34
CA ILE A 114 13.65 -9.14 -11.05
C ILE A 114 12.26 -8.83 -11.60
N TYR A 115 11.41 -8.31 -10.73
CA TYR A 115 10.03 -7.89 -11.01
C TYR A 115 9.81 -6.43 -10.59
N LYS A 116 8.73 -5.83 -11.09
CA LYS A 116 8.28 -4.50 -10.64
C LYS A 116 7.23 -4.58 -9.52
N CYS A 117 6.49 -5.67 -9.44
CA CYS A 117 5.36 -5.83 -8.54
C CYS A 117 5.52 -7.04 -7.64
N THR A 118 5.22 -6.90 -6.33
CA THR A 118 5.24 -8.01 -5.36
C THR A 118 4.06 -8.97 -5.49
N CYS A 119 3.00 -8.59 -6.22
CA CYS A 119 1.85 -9.45 -6.48
C CYS A 119 2.01 -10.30 -7.73
N GLU A 120 3.07 -10.06 -8.53
CA GLU A 120 3.24 -10.64 -9.85
C GLU A 120 4.52 -11.47 -9.94
N PHE A 121 4.71 -12.36 -8.99
CA PHE A 121 5.83 -13.31 -9.03
C PHE A 121 5.50 -14.50 -9.91
N SER A 122 6.39 -14.85 -10.82
CA SER A 122 6.43 -16.11 -11.59
C SER A 122 5.21 -16.47 -12.45
N SER A 123 4.08 -15.79 -12.31
CA SER A 123 2.84 -16.17 -12.99
C SER A 123 2.83 -15.83 -14.47
N THR A 124 3.55 -14.79 -14.87
CA THR A 124 3.61 -14.39 -16.28
C THR A 124 5.03 -13.96 -16.67
N PRO A 125 5.58 -14.47 -17.78
CA PRO A 125 6.89 -14.03 -18.29
C PRO A 125 6.96 -12.52 -18.53
N GLN A 126 5.84 -11.85 -18.80
CA GLN A 126 5.74 -10.41 -19.01
C GLN A 126 5.96 -9.59 -17.73
N ALA A 127 5.70 -10.18 -16.57
CA ALA A 127 5.92 -9.51 -15.29
C ALA A 127 7.41 -9.42 -14.92
N ARG A 128 8.23 -10.35 -15.41
CA ARG A 128 9.67 -10.37 -15.17
C ARG A 128 10.37 -9.32 -16.03
N VAL A 129 11.11 -8.44 -15.40
CA VAL A 129 11.82 -7.33 -16.05
C VAL A 129 13.34 -7.49 -16.07
N GLY A 130 13.86 -8.56 -15.46
CA GLY A 130 15.29 -8.83 -15.47
C GLY A 130 15.68 -10.02 -14.60
N GLU A 131 16.98 -10.17 -14.45
CA GLU A 131 17.60 -11.20 -13.61
C GLU A 131 18.95 -10.75 -13.07
N ILE A 132 19.34 -11.29 -11.94
CA ILE A 132 20.69 -11.20 -11.38
C ILE A 132 21.23 -12.61 -11.32
N ASN A 133 22.42 -12.80 -11.87
CA ASN A 133 23.10 -14.08 -11.78
C ASN A 133 24.57 -13.85 -11.38
N ALA A 134 25.13 -14.80 -10.63
CA ALA A 134 26.47 -14.64 -10.04
C ALA A 134 27.59 -14.50 -11.09
N GLU A 135 27.40 -15.07 -12.30
CA GLU A 135 28.43 -15.09 -13.35
C GLU A 135 28.31 -13.91 -14.31
N GLN A 136 27.09 -13.50 -14.63
CA GLN A 136 26.81 -12.49 -15.66
C GLN A 136 26.39 -11.13 -15.09
N GLY A 137 26.21 -11.05 -13.76
CA GLY A 137 25.72 -9.85 -13.08
C GLY A 137 24.25 -9.58 -13.35
N GLU A 138 23.88 -8.30 -13.37
CA GLU A 138 22.52 -7.83 -13.59
C GLU A 138 22.21 -7.71 -15.07
N ARG A 139 21.09 -8.25 -15.48
CA ARG A 139 20.52 -8.10 -16.84
C ARG A 139 19.10 -7.56 -16.73
N MET A 140 18.88 -6.36 -17.24
CA MET A 140 17.58 -5.70 -17.25
C MET A 140 17.01 -5.64 -18.67
N ASP A 141 15.72 -5.94 -18.79
CA ASP A 141 14.95 -5.68 -19.99
C ASP A 141 14.39 -4.24 -19.91
N SER A 142 15.09 -3.31 -20.52
CA SER A 142 14.74 -1.89 -20.50
C SER A 142 13.36 -1.62 -21.09
N TYR A 143 12.95 -2.36 -22.11
CA TYR A 143 11.64 -2.20 -22.73
C TYR A 143 10.54 -2.61 -21.77
N ARG A 144 10.66 -3.79 -21.14
CA ARG A 144 9.71 -4.22 -20.12
C ARG A 144 9.68 -3.29 -18.92
N CYS A 145 10.84 -2.85 -18.43
CA CYS A 145 10.90 -1.85 -17.36
C CYS A 145 10.12 -0.59 -17.71
N ALA A 146 10.30 -0.08 -18.94
CA ALA A 146 9.60 1.12 -19.39
C ALA A 146 8.08 0.97 -19.43
N GLN A 147 7.59 -0.22 -19.75
CA GLN A 147 6.15 -0.51 -19.73
C GLN A 147 5.51 -0.37 -18.35
N TRP A 148 6.26 -0.57 -17.27
CA TRP A 148 5.77 -0.42 -15.90
C TRP A 148 5.79 1.02 -15.40
N LEU A 149 6.49 1.92 -16.07
CA LEU A 149 6.54 3.32 -15.61
C LEU A 149 5.17 3.97 -15.69
N CYS A 150 4.92 4.90 -14.78
CA CYS A 150 3.68 5.66 -14.76
C CYS A 150 3.44 6.36 -16.10
N GLN A 151 2.21 6.23 -16.60
CA GLN A 151 1.77 6.84 -17.85
C GLN A 151 0.51 7.67 -17.57
N PRO A 152 0.64 8.99 -17.39
CA PRO A 152 -0.47 9.85 -16.97
C PRO A 152 -1.63 9.89 -17.96
N ASP A 153 -1.39 9.52 -19.22
CA ASP A 153 -2.40 9.58 -20.31
C ASP A 153 -3.48 8.49 -20.22
N HIS A 154 -3.41 7.58 -19.23
CA HIS A 154 -4.40 6.53 -19.07
C HIS A 154 -5.69 6.97 -18.36
N CYS A 155 -5.75 8.19 -17.86
CA CYS A 155 -6.95 8.71 -17.23
C CYS A 155 -7.71 9.59 -18.21
N ASP A 156 -8.93 9.18 -18.56
CA ASP A 156 -9.84 9.94 -19.46
C ASP A 156 -10.38 11.23 -18.79
N ASN A 157 -10.02 11.53 -17.55
CA ASN A 157 -10.50 12.67 -16.80
C ASN A 157 -9.37 13.64 -16.45
N ASP A 158 -9.01 14.49 -17.39
CA ASP A 158 -8.03 15.55 -17.27
C ASP A 158 -8.39 16.64 -16.24
N LYS A 159 -9.68 16.74 -15.87
CA LYS A 159 -10.21 17.70 -14.88
C LYS A 159 -10.32 17.11 -13.49
N CYS A 160 -9.78 15.92 -13.26
CA CYS A 160 -9.85 15.28 -11.98
C CYS A 160 -8.96 15.98 -10.95
N PHE A 161 -9.56 16.46 -9.85
CA PHE A 161 -8.83 17.12 -8.77
C PHE A 161 -7.78 16.22 -8.09
N PHE A 162 -7.92 14.90 -8.19
CA PHE A 162 -6.99 13.94 -7.61
C PHE A 162 -5.85 13.53 -8.57
N LEU A 163 -5.85 14.05 -9.79
CA LEU A 163 -4.85 13.70 -10.80
C LEU A 163 -3.41 13.99 -10.35
N PRO A 164 -3.08 15.10 -9.68
CA PRO A 164 -1.74 15.35 -9.17
C PRO A 164 -1.23 14.27 -8.19
N ASN A 165 -2.14 13.61 -7.48
CA ASN A 165 -1.80 12.60 -6.48
C ASN A 165 -1.54 11.23 -7.10
N CYS A 166 -2.34 10.82 -8.10
CA CYS A 166 -2.28 9.47 -8.69
C CYS A 166 -1.68 9.42 -10.10
N LEU A 167 -1.44 10.57 -10.74
CA LEU A 167 -0.93 10.71 -12.11
C LEU A 167 -1.70 9.86 -13.14
N GLY A 168 -3.00 9.62 -12.89
CA GLY A 168 -3.88 8.89 -13.80
C GLY A 168 -3.76 7.37 -13.78
N GLU A 169 -2.90 6.77 -12.96
CA GLU A 169 -2.70 5.33 -12.92
C GLU A 169 -2.65 4.78 -11.48
N CYS A 170 -3.61 3.92 -11.13
CA CYS A 170 -3.64 3.24 -9.84
C CYS A 170 -2.73 2.02 -9.79
N CYS A 171 -2.84 1.13 -10.79
CA CYS A 171 -2.10 -0.14 -10.82
C CYS A 171 -1.53 -0.42 -12.22
N PRO A 172 -0.22 -0.32 -12.43
CA PRO A 172 0.40 -0.56 -13.74
C PRO A 172 0.27 -2.01 -14.21
N ALA A 173 0.11 -2.99 -13.30
CA ALA A 173 -0.07 -4.39 -13.67
C ALA A 173 -1.33 -4.62 -14.52
N GLN A 174 -2.41 -3.86 -14.28
CA GLN A 174 -3.62 -3.97 -15.08
C GLN A 174 -3.36 -3.66 -16.56
N ARG A 175 -2.56 -2.64 -16.82
CA ARG A 175 -2.17 -2.25 -18.18
C ARG A 175 -1.14 -3.21 -18.77
N VAL A 176 -0.05 -3.45 -18.06
CA VAL A 176 1.08 -4.26 -18.58
C VAL A 176 0.68 -5.70 -18.82
N LEU A 177 -0.19 -6.26 -17.96
CA LEU A 177 -0.65 -7.64 -18.06
C LEU A 177 -2.01 -7.76 -18.74
N GLN A 178 -2.52 -6.67 -19.33
CA GLN A 178 -3.80 -6.62 -20.05
C GLN A 178 -4.98 -7.19 -19.24
N ARG A 179 -4.97 -6.97 -17.92
CA ARG A 179 -6.04 -7.41 -17.04
C ARG A 179 -7.26 -6.50 -17.18
N PRO A 180 -8.49 -7.06 -17.01
CA PRO A 180 -9.68 -6.22 -16.96
C PRO A 180 -9.52 -5.19 -15.85
N ALA A 181 -9.77 -3.93 -16.17
CA ALA A 181 -9.70 -2.83 -15.21
C ALA A 181 -10.75 -3.03 -14.12
N GLN A 182 -10.35 -3.36 -12.92
CA GLN A 182 -11.28 -3.48 -11.79
C GLN A 182 -11.75 -2.10 -11.33
N THR A 183 -10.84 -1.19 -11.08
CA THR A 183 -11.13 0.21 -10.75
C THR A 183 -9.94 1.08 -11.12
N LYS A 184 -10.18 2.13 -11.90
CA LYS A 184 -9.11 3.04 -12.35
C LYS A 184 -8.60 3.97 -11.24
N CYS A 185 -9.38 4.21 -10.18
CA CYS A 185 -9.05 5.18 -9.15
C CYS A 185 -8.49 4.54 -7.88
N PRO A 186 -7.51 5.17 -7.21
CA PRO A 186 -7.01 4.70 -5.92
C PRO A 186 -8.11 4.73 -4.85
N LEU A 187 -7.95 3.86 -3.84
CA LEU A 187 -8.90 3.70 -2.75
C LEU A 187 -9.11 5.03 -1.99
N GLU A 188 -8.04 5.78 -1.81
CA GLU A 188 -8.02 7.07 -1.12
C GLU A 188 -8.94 8.10 -1.80
N LYS A 189 -8.95 8.13 -3.14
CA LYS A 189 -9.88 8.97 -3.90
C LYS A 189 -11.32 8.51 -3.76
N ARG A 190 -11.57 7.20 -3.85
CA ARG A 190 -12.92 6.65 -3.77
C ARG A 190 -13.56 6.87 -2.40
N ASN A 191 -12.75 6.89 -1.35
CA ASN A 191 -13.16 7.10 0.04
C ASN A 191 -12.62 8.43 0.61
N LEU A 192 -12.49 9.48 -0.22
CA LEU A 192 -11.77 10.70 0.17
C LEU A 192 -12.33 11.35 1.45
N ALA A 193 -13.64 11.46 1.59
CA ALA A 193 -14.23 12.06 2.78
C ALA A 193 -13.84 11.31 4.06
N MET A 194 -13.80 9.99 4.01
CA MET A 194 -13.38 9.15 5.14
C MET A 194 -11.87 9.24 5.38
N THR A 195 -11.09 9.27 4.31
CA THR A 195 -9.63 9.49 4.36
C THR A 195 -9.30 10.79 5.07
N LEU A 196 -9.97 11.89 4.71
CA LEU A 196 -9.76 13.19 5.33
C LEU A 196 -10.18 13.22 6.80
N ARG A 197 -11.30 12.60 7.17
CA ARG A 197 -11.74 12.49 8.56
C ARG A 197 -10.74 11.71 9.42
N LEU A 198 -10.19 10.61 8.90
CA LEU A 198 -9.15 9.85 9.60
C LEU A 198 -7.90 10.66 9.84
N LEU A 199 -7.43 11.40 8.84
CA LEU A 199 -6.25 12.26 8.97
C LEU A 199 -6.49 13.40 9.96
N ASP A 200 -7.67 14.02 9.92
CA ASP A 200 -8.06 15.07 10.89
C ASP A 200 -8.07 14.52 12.32
N SER A 201 -8.67 13.36 12.54
CA SER A 201 -8.69 12.72 13.85
C SER A 201 -7.29 12.35 14.37
N GLN A 202 -6.37 11.99 13.46
CA GLN A 202 -4.98 11.71 13.81
C GLN A 202 -4.21 12.97 14.19
N ASN A 203 -4.43 14.08 13.51
CA ASN A 203 -3.75 15.36 13.76
C ASN A 203 -4.24 16.05 15.05
N ASN A 204 -5.55 16.09 15.28
CA ASN A 204 -6.12 16.73 16.45
C ASN A 204 -5.73 16.06 17.77
N SER A 205 -5.36 14.80 17.76
CA SER A 205 -4.89 14.09 18.95
C SER A 205 -3.41 14.37 19.30
N PHE A 206 -2.65 15.01 18.42
CA PHE A 206 -1.32 15.51 18.74
C PHE A 206 -1.36 16.85 19.51
N GLU A 207 -2.41 17.65 19.38
CA GLU A 207 -2.56 18.92 20.11
C GLU A 207 -3.00 18.73 21.58
N GLU A 208 -3.64 17.62 21.91
CA GLU A 208 -4.05 17.33 23.30
C GLU A 208 -2.91 16.75 24.18
N VAL A 209 -1.73 16.51 23.63
CA VAL A 209 -0.57 15.90 24.33
C VAL A 209 0.56 16.93 24.56
N LEU A 210 0.39 18.17 24.12
CA LEU A 210 1.29 19.30 24.38
C LEU A 210 0.72 20.20 25.47
#